data_c0a3888f161898bfe83d8b7b7f07db06
#
_entry.id   c0a3888f161898bfe83d8b7b7f07db06
#
_cell.length_a   1.000
_cell.length_b   1.000
_cell.length_c   1.000
_cell.angle_alpha   90.00
_cell.angle_beta   90.00
_cell.angle_gamma   90.00
#
_symmetry.space_group_name_H-M   'P 1'
#
loop_
_entity.id
_entity.type
_entity.pdbx_description
1 polymer ?
#
loop_
_entity_poly.entity_id
_entity_poly.type
_entity_poly.pdbx_seq_one_letter_code
_entity_poly.pdbx_strand_id
1 'polypeptide(L)'
;MAIEPQLVENIRVASRLMVRELGFMNQTLAATNYSPSVVHTLLEAERCGTITAAHLVQVLGLEKSSVSRMLAKLVTTGELQETGSAGDARSKLLRLTAQGKTTVAKINHYGNERVIAALKNLSAPQRELVSQGLTHYAGALQACRDGVETGKEEPLHIVTGYHPGHDWPHYGNAWPLLRQRARLWRFF
;
A
#
# COMPACT_ATOMS: atom_id res chain seq x y z
N MET A 1 -21.95 13.94 15.51
CA MET A 1 -22.92 13.75 14.42
C MET A 1 -22.98 12.26 14.09
N ALA A 2 -24.16 11.63 14.05
CA ALA A 2 -24.28 10.19 13.74
C ALA A 2 -24.08 9.99 12.22
N ILE A 3 -23.31 8.96 11.85
CA ILE A 3 -23.12 8.58 10.44
C ILE A 3 -24.37 7.79 9.99
N GLU A 4 -24.89 8.14 8.81
CA GLU A 4 -26.09 7.51 8.25
C GLU A 4 -25.83 6.02 7.95
N PRO A 5 -26.70 5.10 8.42
CA PRO A 5 -26.52 3.65 8.22
C PRO A 5 -26.42 3.23 6.75
N GLN A 6 -27.20 3.88 5.87
CA GLN A 6 -27.17 3.58 4.43
C GLN A 6 -25.81 3.94 3.79
N LEU A 7 -25.21 5.05 4.20
CA LEU A 7 -23.87 5.44 3.76
C LEU A 7 -22.82 4.39 4.15
N VAL A 8 -22.90 3.89 5.39
CA VAL A 8 -22.01 2.83 5.88
C VAL A 8 -22.14 1.58 5.02
N GLU A 9 -23.37 1.13 4.76
CA GLU A 9 -23.60 -0.08 3.95
C GLU A 9 -23.12 0.10 2.51
N ASN A 10 -23.36 1.24 1.89
CA ASN A 10 -22.87 1.54 0.54
C ASN A 10 -21.34 1.45 0.45
N ILE A 11 -20.63 2.03 1.42
CA ILE A 11 -19.15 1.95 1.48
C ILE A 11 -18.69 0.50 1.67
N ARG A 12 -19.32 -0.26 2.57
CA ARG A 12 -19.00 -1.67 2.82
C ARG A 12 -19.19 -2.55 1.58
N VAL A 13 -20.30 -2.36 0.87
CA VAL A 13 -20.57 -3.10 -0.39
C VAL A 13 -19.53 -2.78 -1.44
N ALA A 14 -19.23 -1.49 -1.65
CA ALA A 14 -18.22 -1.05 -2.61
C ALA A 14 -16.82 -1.59 -2.26
N SER A 15 -16.43 -1.54 -0.98
CA SER A 15 -15.13 -2.05 -0.52
C SER A 15 -14.99 -3.56 -0.77
N ARG A 16 -16.03 -4.36 -0.46
CA ARG A 16 -16.03 -5.81 -0.72
C ARG A 16 -15.92 -6.12 -2.22
N LEU A 17 -16.62 -5.35 -3.05
CA LEU A 17 -16.51 -5.50 -4.51
C LEU A 17 -15.09 -5.17 -4.99
N MET A 18 -14.51 -4.06 -4.54
CA MET A 18 -13.13 -3.67 -4.88
C MET A 18 -12.11 -4.76 -4.52
N VAL A 19 -12.18 -5.34 -3.32
CA VAL A 19 -11.28 -6.42 -2.89
C VAL A 19 -11.32 -7.61 -3.87
N ARG A 20 -12.51 -7.99 -4.32
CA ARG A 20 -12.69 -9.08 -5.31
C ARG A 20 -12.14 -8.69 -6.68
N GLU A 21 -12.55 -7.53 -7.19
CA GLU A 21 -12.18 -7.07 -8.54
C GLU A 21 -10.69 -6.74 -8.66
N LEU A 22 -10.05 -6.29 -7.59
CA LEU A 22 -8.61 -6.09 -7.54
C LEU A 22 -7.81 -7.40 -7.43
N GLY A 23 -8.50 -8.52 -7.20
CA GLY A 23 -7.86 -9.85 -7.19
C GLY A 23 -7.20 -10.22 -5.86
N PHE A 24 -7.48 -9.52 -4.77
CA PHE A 24 -6.90 -9.83 -3.45
C PHE A 24 -7.35 -11.19 -2.89
N MET A 25 -8.45 -11.76 -3.43
CA MET A 25 -8.91 -13.10 -3.07
C MET A 25 -8.18 -14.22 -3.82
N ASN A 26 -7.34 -13.89 -4.79
CA ASN A 26 -6.56 -14.88 -5.56
C ASN A 26 -5.31 -15.29 -4.79
N GLN A 27 -4.80 -16.50 -5.08
CA GLN A 27 -3.53 -16.97 -4.51
C GLN A 27 -2.33 -16.13 -4.97
N THR A 28 -2.41 -15.56 -6.17
CA THR A 28 -1.38 -14.71 -6.76
C THR A 28 -1.97 -13.37 -7.19
N LEU A 29 -1.16 -12.32 -7.22
CA LEU A 29 -1.58 -10.95 -7.52
C LEU A 29 -0.75 -10.34 -8.65
N ALA A 30 -1.32 -9.35 -9.34
CA ALA A 30 -0.68 -8.50 -10.33
C ALA A 30 0.00 -9.28 -11.48
N ALA A 31 -0.65 -10.33 -11.97
CA ALA A 31 -0.13 -11.22 -13.02
C ALA A 31 1.27 -11.80 -12.69
N THR A 32 1.59 -11.95 -11.43
CA THR A 32 2.81 -12.59 -10.93
C THR A 32 2.49 -13.94 -10.29
N ASN A 33 3.52 -14.74 -9.99
CA ASN A 33 3.40 -15.95 -9.19
C ASN A 33 3.51 -15.68 -7.67
N TYR A 34 3.37 -14.42 -7.27
CA TYR A 34 3.50 -13.97 -5.88
C TYR A 34 2.15 -13.76 -5.22
N SER A 35 2.08 -14.11 -3.94
CA SER A 35 0.92 -13.80 -3.10
C SER A 35 0.77 -12.28 -2.90
N PRO A 36 -0.42 -11.78 -2.54
CA PRO A 36 -0.63 -10.36 -2.26
C PRO A 36 0.38 -9.78 -1.26
N SER A 37 0.71 -10.50 -0.19
CA SER A 37 1.69 -10.04 0.81
C SER A 37 3.10 -9.85 0.23
N VAL A 38 3.53 -10.73 -0.67
CA VAL A 38 4.82 -10.61 -1.37
C VAL A 38 4.81 -9.42 -2.32
N VAL A 39 3.74 -9.25 -3.10
CA VAL A 39 3.58 -8.07 -3.99
C VAL A 39 3.67 -6.77 -3.19
N HIS A 40 2.93 -6.66 -2.08
CA HIS A 40 3.00 -5.47 -1.23
C HIS A 40 4.37 -5.27 -0.57
N THR A 41 5.09 -6.35 -0.22
CA THR A 41 6.47 -6.25 0.28
C THR A 41 7.41 -5.65 -0.75
N LEU A 42 7.32 -6.07 -2.02
CA LEU A 42 8.16 -5.54 -3.10
C LEU A 42 7.85 -4.07 -3.40
N LEU A 43 6.56 -3.70 -3.45
CA LEU A 43 6.14 -2.31 -3.62
C LEU A 43 6.61 -1.42 -2.46
N GLU A 44 6.56 -1.94 -1.23
CA GLU A 44 7.03 -1.22 -0.04
C GLU A 44 8.55 -1.04 -0.05
N ALA A 45 9.30 -2.05 -0.54
CA ALA A 45 10.75 -1.96 -0.72
C ALA A 45 11.14 -0.92 -1.81
N GLU A 46 10.33 -0.79 -2.87
CA GLU A 46 10.50 0.29 -3.85
C GLU A 46 10.26 1.66 -3.23
N ARG A 47 9.13 1.80 -2.54
CA ARG A 47 8.72 3.07 -1.93
C ARG A 47 9.72 3.59 -0.89
N CYS A 48 10.25 2.71 -0.05
CA CYS A 48 11.16 3.08 1.05
C CYS A 48 12.65 3.05 0.66
N GLY A 49 13.00 2.45 -0.49
CA GLY A 49 14.38 2.19 -0.87
C GLY A 49 15.02 1.05 -0.07
N THR A 50 14.85 1.05 1.24
CA THR A 50 15.26 -0.03 2.15
C THR A 50 14.15 -0.35 3.15
N ILE A 51 14.03 -1.62 3.51
CA ILE A 51 13.03 -2.12 4.48
C ILE A 51 13.67 -3.04 5.52
N THR A 52 12.98 -3.19 6.66
CA THR A 52 13.30 -4.17 7.70
C THR A 52 12.13 -5.11 7.93
N ALA A 53 12.38 -6.26 8.55
CA ALA A 53 11.32 -7.18 8.95
C ALA A 53 10.34 -6.51 9.94
N ALA A 54 10.83 -5.70 10.86
CA ALA A 54 10.00 -4.99 11.82
C ALA A 54 9.04 -3.99 11.14
N HIS A 55 9.56 -3.25 10.14
CA HIS A 55 8.74 -2.35 9.33
C HIS A 55 7.60 -3.10 8.61
N LEU A 56 7.89 -4.22 7.98
CA LEU A 56 6.88 -5.01 7.27
C LEU A 56 5.83 -5.64 8.19
N VAL A 57 6.22 -6.08 9.39
CA VAL A 57 5.26 -6.53 10.42
C VAL A 57 4.24 -5.44 10.72
N GLN A 58 4.69 -4.20 10.86
CA GLN A 58 3.80 -3.06 11.11
C GLN A 58 2.91 -2.72 9.91
N VAL A 59 3.50 -2.65 8.70
CA VAL A 59 2.79 -2.22 7.50
C VAL A 59 1.79 -3.27 7.03
N LEU A 60 2.21 -4.55 7.01
CA LEU A 60 1.39 -5.64 6.47
C LEU A 60 0.48 -6.30 7.52
N GLY A 61 0.69 -6.03 8.80
CA GLY A 61 -0.08 -6.66 9.89
C GLY A 61 0.13 -8.18 10.00
N LEU A 62 1.26 -8.70 9.49
CA LEU A 62 1.56 -10.13 9.49
C LEU A 62 2.40 -10.54 10.71
N GLU A 63 2.30 -11.81 11.08
CA GLU A 63 3.14 -12.40 12.13
C GLU A 63 4.62 -12.35 11.75
N LYS A 64 5.48 -12.06 12.73
CA LYS A 64 6.93 -11.94 12.56
C LYS A 64 7.55 -13.16 11.87
N SER A 65 7.11 -14.36 12.24
CA SER A 65 7.58 -15.62 11.64
C SER A 65 7.24 -15.73 10.15
N SER A 66 6.04 -15.26 9.75
CA SER A 66 5.60 -15.23 8.35
C SER A 66 6.39 -14.21 7.53
N VAL A 67 6.63 -13.01 8.08
CA VAL A 67 7.48 -11.99 7.45
C VAL A 67 8.90 -12.51 7.27
N SER A 68 9.51 -13.12 8.29
CA SER A 68 10.87 -13.68 8.21
C SER A 68 10.99 -14.72 7.11
N ARG A 69 10.05 -15.67 7.02
CA ARG A 69 10.05 -16.71 5.97
C ARG A 69 9.87 -16.12 4.57
N MET A 70 8.99 -15.15 4.43
CA MET A 70 8.75 -14.44 3.17
C MET A 70 10.00 -13.71 2.71
N LEU A 71 10.66 -12.96 3.60
CA LEU A 71 11.90 -12.23 3.28
C LEU A 71 13.05 -13.18 2.91
N ALA A 72 13.24 -14.27 3.67
CA ALA A 72 14.25 -15.28 3.34
C ALA A 72 14.02 -15.84 1.92
N LYS A 73 12.77 -16.14 1.55
CA LYS A 73 12.42 -16.59 0.21
C LYS A 73 12.74 -15.54 -0.84
N LEU A 74 12.40 -14.26 -0.61
CA LEU A 74 12.67 -13.17 -1.56
C LEU A 74 14.17 -12.90 -1.76
N VAL A 75 14.99 -13.10 -0.73
CA VAL A 75 16.45 -13.05 -0.84
C VAL A 75 16.96 -14.25 -1.65
N THR A 76 16.50 -15.46 -1.34
CA THR A 76 16.90 -16.68 -2.08
C THR A 76 16.50 -16.63 -3.55
N THR A 77 15.33 -16.06 -3.87
CA THR A 77 14.87 -15.90 -5.27
C THR A 77 15.49 -14.70 -5.98
N GLY A 78 16.34 -13.94 -5.32
CA GLY A 78 17.05 -12.81 -5.92
C GLY A 78 16.19 -11.55 -6.11
N GLU A 79 15.04 -11.43 -5.51
CA GLU A 79 14.21 -10.21 -5.55
C GLU A 79 14.72 -9.13 -4.59
N LEU A 80 15.18 -9.55 -3.40
CA LEU A 80 15.77 -8.68 -2.39
C LEU A 80 17.23 -9.08 -2.11
N GLN A 81 17.99 -8.11 -1.63
CA GLN A 81 19.36 -8.33 -1.12
C GLN A 81 19.55 -7.60 0.21
N GLU A 82 20.41 -8.17 1.07
CA GLU A 82 20.84 -7.53 2.30
C GLU A 82 21.88 -6.44 1.99
N THR A 83 21.78 -5.27 2.65
CA THR A 83 22.66 -4.11 2.39
C THR A 83 23.39 -3.61 3.63
N GLY A 84 23.25 -4.29 4.75
CA GLY A 84 23.86 -3.88 6.02
C GLY A 84 22.92 -4.10 7.19
N SER A 85 23.30 -3.61 8.36
CA SER A 85 22.46 -3.60 9.56
C SER A 85 21.98 -2.18 9.87
N ALA A 86 20.73 -2.06 10.32
CA ALA A 86 20.16 -0.78 10.78
C ALA A 86 20.64 -0.49 12.21
N GLY A 87 21.87 0.02 12.39
CA GLY A 87 22.35 0.48 13.71
C GLY A 87 22.41 -0.55 14.84
N ASP A 88 21.50 -1.50 14.88
CA ASP A 88 21.47 -2.67 15.74
C ASP A 88 21.80 -3.90 14.88
N ALA A 89 22.84 -4.65 15.25
CA ALA A 89 23.33 -5.85 14.54
C ALA A 89 22.25 -6.94 14.32
N ARG A 90 21.07 -6.78 14.91
CA ARG A 90 19.93 -7.69 14.80
C ARG A 90 18.94 -7.33 13.68
N SER A 91 19.02 -6.14 13.07
CA SER A 91 18.06 -5.67 12.08
C SER A 91 18.74 -5.57 10.70
N LYS A 92 18.46 -6.54 9.84
CA LYS A 92 18.93 -6.53 8.44
C LYS A 92 18.17 -5.50 7.62
N LEU A 93 18.89 -4.66 6.90
CA LEU A 93 18.36 -3.79 5.85
C LEU A 93 18.28 -4.56 4.54
N LEU A 94 17.14 -4.51 3.89
CA LEU A 94 16.86 -5.18 2.65
C LEU A 94 16.47 -4.15 1.58
N ARG A 95 16.93 -4.34 0.36
CA ARG A 95 16.56 -3.53 -0.80
C ARG A 95 16.28 -4.40 -2.01
N LEU A 96 15.59 -3.85 -3.01
CA LEU A 96 15.40 -4.50 -4.30
C LEU A 96 16.72 -4.71 -5.02
N THR A 97 16.87 -5.88 -5.61
CA THR A 97 17.91 -6.16 -6.61
C THR A 97 17.51 -5.57 -7.98
N ALA A 98 18.36 -5.73 -9.00
CA ALA A 98 17.98 -5.40 -10.38
C ALA A 98 16.79 -6.25 -10.85
N GLN A 99 16.74 -7.54 -10.49
CA GLN A 99 15.61 -8.42 -10.75
C GLN A 99 14.36 -7.93 -10.02
N GLY A 100 14.44 -7.62 -8.72
CA GLY A 100 13.34 -7.09 -7.93
C GLY A 100 12.75 -5.82 -8.52
N LYS A 101 13.57 -4.89 -8.99
CA LYS A 101 13.12 -3.69 -9.70
C LYS A 101 12.35 -4.01 -10.98
N THR A 102 12.82 -5.01 -11.75
CA THR A 102 12.13 -5.47 -12.95
C THR A 102 10.76 -6.09 -12.59
N THR A 103 10.71 -6.87 -11.52
CA THR A 103 9.45 -7.44 -11.02
C THR A 103 8.47 -6.36 -10.58
N VAL A 104 8.93 -5.36 -9.83
CA VAL A 104 8.10 -4.22 -9.40
C VAL A 104 7.60 -3.41 -10.58
N ALA A 105 8.44 -3.16 -11.60
CA ALA A 105 8.01 -2.48 -12.81
C ALA A 105 6.86 -3.21 -13.52
N LYS A 106 6.88 -4.56 -13.58
CA LYS A 106 5.77 -5.37 -14.13
C LYS A 106 4.51 -5.25 -13.27
N ILE A 107 4.64 -5.29 -11.94
CA ILE A 107 3.53 -5.11 -11.00
C ILE A 107 2.87 -3.74 -11.21
N ASN A 108 3.67 -2.68 -11.25
CA ASN A 108 3.19 -1.31 -11.46
C ASN A 108 2.52 -1.16 -12.83
N HIS A 109 3.12 -1.71 -13.89
CA HIS A 109 2.51 -1.69 -15.22
C HIS A 109 1.14 -2.35 -15.22
N TYR A 110 1.03 -3.56 -14.66
CA TYR A 110 -0.25 -4.26 -14.55
C TYR A 110 -1.29 -3.46 -13.75
N GLY A 111 -0.90 -2.90 -12.61
CA GLY A 111 -1.76 -2.06 -11.78
C GLY A 111 -2.26 -0.82 -12.54
N ASN A 112 -1.36 -0.11 -13.22
CA ASN A 112 -1.68 1.05 -14.01
C ASN A 112 -2.67 0.74 -15.15
N GLU A 113 -2.44 -0.34 -15.90
CA GLU A 113 -3.36 -0.76 -16.97
C GLU A 113 -4.76 -1.07 -16.43
N ARG A 114 -4.87 -1.71 -15.27
CA ARG A 114 -6.16 -1.98 -14.64
C ARG A 114 -6.88 -0.71 -14.21
N VAL A 115 -6.17 0.25 -13.61
CA VAL A 115 -6.75 1.55 -13.23
C VAL A 115 -7.20 2.31 -14.47
N ILE A 116 -6.37 2.39 -15.51
CA ILE A 116 -6.70 3.04 -16.78
C ILE A 116 -7.95 2.40 -17.40
N ALA A 117 -8.00 1.06 -17.46
CA ALA A 117 -9.14 0.34 -18.00
C ALA A 117 -10.44 0.63 -17.23
N ALA A 118 -10.38 0.65 -15.90
CA ALA A 118 -11.54 0.97 -15.06
C ALA A 118 -12.01 2.41 -15.24
N LEU A 119 -11.09 3.36 -15.41
CA LEU A 119 -11.42 4.77 -15.55
C LEU A 119 -11.85 5.20 -16.95
N LYS A 120 -11.61 4.38 -18.00
CA LYS A 120 -11.94 4.74 -19.39
C LYS A 120 -13.40 5.13 -19.60
N ASN A 121 -14.33 4.47 -18.89
CA ASN A 121 -15.77 4.69 -19.03
C ASN A 121 -16.32 5.76 -18.08
N LEU A 122 -15.45 6.45 -17.34
CA LEU A 122 -15.83 7.52 -16.42
C LEU A 122 -15.53 8.89 -17.06
N SER A 123 -16.42 9.84 -16.83
CA SER A 123 -16.17 11.26 -17.17
C SER A 123 -15.04 11.84 -16.31
N ALA A 124 -14.43 12.95 -16.74
CA ALA A 124 -13.36 13.60 -15.98
C ALA A 124 -13.77 13.95 -14.53
N PRO A 125 -14.95 14.54 -14.26
CA PRO A 125 -15.38 14.77 -12.88
C PRO A 125 -15.54 13.48 -12.06
N GLN A 126 -16.02 12.39 -12.67
CA GLN A 126 -16.15 11.10 -11.97
C GLN A 126 -14.79 10.48 -11.62
N ARG A 127 -13.80 10.61 -12.50
CA ARG A 127 -12.41 10.16 -12.24
C ARG A 127 -11.82 10.89 -11.03
N GLU A 128 -12.02 12.19 -10.98
CA GLU A 128 -11.57 13.02 -9.86
C GLU A 128 -12.26 12.64 -8.55
N LEU A 129 -13.58 12.44 -8.59
CA LEU A 129 -14.36 11.98 -7.43
C LEU A 129 -13.86 10.63 -6.90
N VAL A 130 -13.55 9.67 -7.79
CA VAL A 130 -12.98 8.37 -7.42
C VAL A 130 -11.62 8.53 -6.76
N SER A 131 -10.74 9.34 -7.34
CA SER A 131 -9.40 9.60 -6.80
C SER A 131 -9.48 10.20 -5.40
N GLN A 132 -10.25 11.26 -5.23
CA GLN A 132 -10.44 11.94 -3.95
C GLN A 132 -11.09 11.01 -2.92
N GLY A 133 -12.18 10.33 -3.28
CA GLY A 133 -12.90 9.43 -2.38
C GLY A 133 -12.02 8.29 -1.86
N LEU A 134 -11.23 7.66 -2.74
CA LEU A 134 -10.31 6.60 -2.34
C LEU A 134 -9.18 7.12 -1.44
N THR A 135 -8.62 8.28 -1.77
CA THR A 135 -7.54 8.89 -0.97
C THR A 135 -8.04 9.23 0.43
N HIS A 136 -9.20 9.88 0.56
CA HIS A 136 -9.79 10.23 1.85
C HIS A 136 -10.14 8.99 2.66
N TYR A 137 -10.77 8.00 2.05
CA TYR A 137 -11.17 6.78 2.76
C TYR A 137 -9.98 5.95 3.21
N ALA A 138 -8.97 5.78 2.35
CA ALA A 138 -7.73 5.08 2.72
C ALA A 138 -6.99 5.80 3.87
N GLY A 139 -6.89 7.12 3.82
CA GLY A 139 -6.29 7.93 4.88
C GLY A 139 -7.04 7.81 6.21
N ALA A 140 -8.39 7.82 6.18
CA ALA A 140 -9.21 7.62 7.37
C ALA A 140 -9.04 6.23 7.99
N LEU A 141 -9.00 5.17 7.16
CA LEU A 141 -8.74 3.81 7.63
C LEU A 141 -7.36 3.68 8.28
N GLN A 142 -6.36 4.33 7.70
CA GLN A 142 -5.02 4.34 8.28
C GLN A 142 -4.98 5.08 9.62
N ALA A 143 -5.60 6.25 9.72
CA ALA A 143 -5.70 6.99 10.97
C ALA A 143 -6.39 6.18 12.08
N CYS A 144 -7.48 5.47 11.76
CA CYS A 144 -8.14 4.56 12.70
C CYS A 144 -7.21 3.44 13.17
N ARG A 145 -6.41 2.85 12.27
CA ARG A 145 -5.42 1.83 12.63
C ARG A 145 -4.36 2.35 13.58
N ASP A 146 -3.90 3.57 13.35
CA ASP A 146 -2.82 4.19 14.11
C ASP A 146 -3.32 4.84 15.42
N GLY A 147 -4.63 4.76 15.73
CA GLY A 147 -5.26 5.29 16.95
C GLY A 147 -5.30 6.82 16.98
N VAL A 148 -5.20 7.47 15.83
CA VAL A 148 -5.34 8.92 15.70
C VAL A 148 -6.83 9.25 15.57
N GLU A 149 -7.41 9.91 16.57
CA GLU A 149 -8.74 10.51 16.43
C GLU A 149 -8.67 11.62 15.39
N THR A 150 -9.26 11.39 14.21
CA THR A 150 -9.42 12.41 13.17
C THR A 150 -10.54 13.38 13.56
N GLY A 151 -10.32 14.15 14.62
CA GLY A 151 -11.32 15.04 15.23
C GLY A 151 -11.08 16.53 15.01
N LYS A 152 -10.24 16.94 14.05
CA LYS A 152 -10.13 18.35 13.65
C LYS A 152 -10.12 18.46 12.14
N GLU A 153 -11.13 19.15 11.61
CA GLU A 153 -11.17 19.62 10.23
C GLU A 153 -10.00 20.58 9.98
N GLU A 154 -8.86 20.08 9.54
CA GLU A 154 -7.92 20.89 8.79
C GLU A 154 -8.32 20.80 7.32
N PRO A 155 -8.47 21.95 6.62
CA PRO A 155 -8.75 21.93 5.20
C PRO A 155 -7.61 21.24 4.48
N LEU A 156 -7.90 20.10 3.84
CA LEU A 156 -6.95 19.38 3.02
C LEU A 156 -6.47 20.29 1.89
N HIS A 157 -5.22 20.73 1.96
CA HIS A 157 -4.55 21.34 0.82
C HIS A 157 -4.40 20.26 -0.26
N ILE A 158 -5.28 20.32 -1.25
CA ILE A 158 -5.20 19.52 -2.46
C ILE A 158 -3.96 20.00 -3.22
N VAL A 159 -2.91 19.20 -3.23
CA VAL A 159 -1.80 19.40 -4.17
C VAL A 159 -2.29 18.96 -5.54
N THR A 160 -2.91 19.86 -6.27
CA THR A 160 -3.23 19.68 -7.69
C THR A 160 -1.94 19.84 -8.49
N GLY A 161 -1.32 18.73 -8.84
CA GLY A 161 -0.10 18.72 -9.65
C GLY A 161 0.04 17.40 -10.41
N TYR A 162 -0.91 17.11 -11.31
CA TYR A 162 -0.69 16.07 -12.32
C TYR A 162 -0.03 16.72 -13.54
N HIS A 163 1.26 16.45 -13.75
CA HIS A 163 1.93 16.71 -15.02
C HIS A 163 2.11 15.38 -15.76
N PRO A 164 1.55 15.23 -16.96
CA PRO A 164 1.83 14.07 -17.81
C PRO A 164 3.27 14.16 -18.33
N GLY A 165 4.15 13.29 -17.86
CA GLY A 165 5.51 13.17 -18.40
C GLY A 165 6.65 13.18 -17.41
N HIS A 166 6.43 13.27 -16.11
CA HIS A 166 7.47 13.18 -15.11
C HIS A 166 7.10 12.24 -13.96
N ASP A 167 8.13 11.60 -13.45
CA ASP A 167 8.19 10.70 -12.31
C ASP A 167 7.13 10.98 -11.25
N TRP A 168 6.52 9.92 -10.76
CA TRP A 168 5.64 9.95 -9.59
C TRP A 168 6.26 10.83 -8.51
N PRO A 169 5.55 11.86 -8.01
CA PRO A 169 6.06 12.62 -6.89
C PRO A 169 6.31 11.63 -5.75
N HIS A 170 7.55 11.59 -5.31
CA HIS A 170 7.93 10.89 -4.10
C HIS A 170 7.01 11.39 -2.98
N TYR A 171 6.06 10.59 -2.55
CA TYR A 171 5.29 10.83 -1.31
C TYR A 171 6.19 10.73 -0.08
N GLY A 172 7.47 11.11 -0.23
CA GLY A 172 8.51 10.98 0.77
C GLY A 172 8.46 11.98 1.92
N ASN A 173 7.71 13.08 1.82
CA ASN A 173 7.83 14.18 2.78
C ASN A 173 6.53 14.68 3.41
N ALA A 174 5.38 14.06 3.16
CA ALA A 174 4.12 14.47 3.79
C ALA A 174 3.71 13.64 5.03
N TRP A 175 4.61 12.77 5.54
CA TRP A 175 4.31 11.84 6.63
C TRP A 175 5.30 11.90 7.80
N PRO A 176 5.48 13.04 8.50
CA PRO A 176 6.39 13.10 9.65
C PRO A 176 5.80 12.61 10.99
N LEU A 177 4.51 12.26 11.10
CA LEU A 177 3.88 12.14 12.43
C LEU A 177 3.26 10.79 12.81
N LEU A 178 3.44 9.71 12.04
CA LEU A 178 2.83 8.41 12.39
C LEU A 178 3.85 7.33 12.74
N ARG A 179 4.75 7.61 13.70
CA ARG A 179 5.42 6.56 14.47
C ARG A 179 4.70 6.41 15.81
N GLN A 180 3.81 5.46 15.92
CA GLN A 180 3.64 4.58 17.08
C GLN A 180 2.28 3.85 17.11
N ARG A 181 2.39 2.56 17.37
CA ARG A 181 1.40 1.57 17.79
C ARG A 181 0.66 0.78 16.73
N ALA A 182 1.19 -0.45 16.56
CA ALA A 182 0.49 -1.61 16.03
C ALA A 182 -0.50 -2.16 17.06
N ARG A 183 -1.74 -2.43 16.67
CA ARG A 183 -2.59 -3.58 17.06
C ARG A 183 -3.98 -3.43 16.47
N LEU A 184 -4.44 -4.51 15.88
CA LEU A 184 -5.81 -4.90 15.53
C LEU A 184 -6.08 -5.05 14.03
N TRP A 185 -5.59 -6.18 13.49
CA TRP A 185 -6.23 -6.85 12.38
C TRP A 185 -6.82 -8.16 12.90
N ARG A 186 -8.05 -8.11 13.40
CA ARG A 186 -8.96 -9.25 13.48
C ARG A 186 -10.30 -8.74 12.97
N PHE A 187 -10.88 -9.44 12.00
CA PHE A 187 -12.16 -9.24 11.32
C PHE A 187 -12.07 -8.54 9.94
N PHE A 188 -11.64 -9.33 8.99
CA PHE A 188 -12.30 -9.43 7.68
C PHE A 188 -12.17 -10.87 7.20
#